data_dbbe827af75ee83d0722565750159ecb
#
_entry.id   dbbe827af75ee83d0722565750159ecb
#
_cell.length_a   1.000
_cell.length_b   1.000
_cell.length_c   1.000
_cell.angle_alpha   90.00
_cell.angle_beta   90.00
_cell.angle_gamma   90.00
#
_symmetry.space_group_name_H-M   'P 1'
#
loop_
_entity.id
_entity.type
_entity.pdbx_description
1 polymer ?
#
loop_
_entity_poly.entity_id
_entity_poly.type
_entity_poly.pdbx_seq_one_letter_code
_entity_poly.pdbx_strand_id
1 'polypeptide(L)'
;RFFVNAIQDTRSWDCEIVGQIHDLNLAELITLTGAAHNRNRAAWIRDLYCNENTENAIIDFTARIGANNESGTGFWHAREGKFRAIEVWTLECHEIIKCHDSLNAIYYTAPIDDLEAINDENIKREGNGVAGISTQWAIEQAWVCRWFSPMGNLLAEYPSPFAHGSHPYVMKFYPLTDGEVHSFVEDVIDQQKHVNRLVTLIDHIMGASAKGVLLFPDNGLPEGFTWEDIKRIWGATNGIIPYT
;
A
#
# COMPACT_ATOMS: atom_id res chain seq x y z
N ARG A 1 -3.98 -0.64 1.07
CA ARG A 1 -2.74 -0.85 0.30
C ARG A 1 -1.64 -1.24 1.27
N PHE A 2 -0.91 -2.30 0.94
CA PHE A 2 0.26 -2.74 1.70
C PHE A 2 1.53 -2.10 1.16
N PHE A 3 2.50 -1.91 2.03
CA PHE A 3 3.86 -1.54 1.70
C PHE A 3 4.84 -2.31 2.58
N VAL A 4 6.03 -2.52 2.07
CA VAL A 4 7.12 -3.26 2.72
C VAL A 4 8.43 -2.66 2.23
N ASN A 5 9.47 -2.71 3.07
CA ASN A 5 10.82 -2.35 2.63
C ASN A 5 11.39 -3.39 1.64
N ALA A 6 12.52 -3.08 1.04
CA ALA A 6 13.21 -4.01 0.15
C ALA A 6 13.53 -5.31 0.89
N ILE A 7 13.13 -6.43 0.30
CA ILE A 7 13.32 -7.79 0.84
C ILE A 7 14.09 -8.63 -0.15
N GLN A 8 14.84 -9.60 0.35
CA GLN A 8 15.56 -10.59 -0.47
C GLN A 8 14.95 -11.98 -0.33
N ASP A 9 14.34 -12.27 0.81
CA ASP A 9 13.63 -13.55 1.03
C ASP A 9 12.18 -13.46 0.55
N THR A 10 11.77 -14.39 -0.31
CA THR A 10 10.38 -14.51 -0.79
C THR A 10 9.35 -14.71 0.32
N ARG A 11 9.78 -15.12 1.51
CA ARG A 11 8.96 -15.29 2.71
C ARG A 11 8.89 -14.04 3.58
N SER A 12 9.60 -12.98 3.18
CA SER A 12 9.69 -11.70 3.91
C SER A 12 10.24 -11.80 5.34
N TRP A 13 11.08 -12.78 5.64
CA TRP A 13 11.67 -12.92 6.98
C TRP A 13 12.73 -11.86 7.28
N ASP A 14 13.29 -11.26 6.24
CA ASP A 14 14.23 -10.15 6.27
C ASP A 14 13.56 -8.78 6.23
N CYS A 15 12.24 -8.75 6.39
CA CYS A 15 11.47 -7.51 6.43
C CYS A 15 11.70 -6.77 7.76
N GLU A 16 12.05 -5.49 7.68
CA GLU A 16 12.21 -4.62 8.84
C GLU A 16 11.06 -3.61 8.98
N ILE A 17 10.40 -3.30 7.87
CA ILE A 17 9.28 -2.35 7.83
C ILE A 17 8.17 -2.95 6.98
N VAL A 18 6.98 -3.01 7.56
CA VAL A 18 5.78 -3.43 6.85
C VAL A 18 4.59 -2.61 7.33
N GLY A 19 3.65 -2.35 6.45
CA GLY A 19 2.48 -1.59 6.85
C GLY A 19 1.35 -1.63 5.86
N GLN A 20 0.26 -1.01 6.27
CA GLN A 20 -0.96 -0.94 5.48
C GLN A 20 -1.58 0.45 5.58
N ILE A 21 -2.09 0.92 4.45
CA ILE A 21 -2.91 2.13 4.39
C ILE A 21 -4.36 1.70 4.49
N HIS A 22 -5.03 2.23 5.51
CA HIS A 22 -6.44 1.99 5.81
C HIS A 22 -7.29 3.21 5.46
N ASP A 23 -8.49 2.96 4.96
CA ASP A 23 -9.54 3.97 4.81
C ASP A 23 -10.72 3.55 5.72
N LEU A 24 -10.81 4.17 6.89
CA LEU A 24 -11.64 3.77 8.03
C LEU A 24 -12.73 4.82 8.34
N ASN A 25 -13.79 4.40 9.00
CA ASN A 25 -14.71 5.32 9.65
C ASN A 25 -14.06 5.89 10.91
N LEU A 26 -14.51 7.06 11.36
CA LEU A 26 -13.96 7.70 12.57
C LEU A 26 -14.07 6.80 13.81
N ALA A 27 -15.18 6.08 13.98
CA ALA A 27 -15.37 5.16 15.10
C ALA A 27 -14.40 3.97 15.05
N GLU A 28 -14.19 3.39 13.87
CA GLU A 28 -13.21 2.32 13.66
C GLU A 28 -11.79 2.81 13.94
N LEU A 29 -11.44 4.01 13.48
CA LEU A 29 -10.14 4.62 13.72
C LEU A 29 -9.88 4.82 15.21
N ILE A 30 -10.82 5.39 15.95
CA ILE A 30 -10.72 5.59 17.40
C ILE A 30 -10.55 4.25 18.13
N THR A 31 -11.27 3.22 17.69
CA THR A 31 -11.19 1.88 18.31
C THR A 31 -9.83 1.23 18.06
N LEU A 32 -9.36 1.23 16.81
CA LEU A 32 -8.09 0.59 16.41
C LEU A 32 -6.86 1.29 17.00
N THR A 33 -6.93 2.61 17.20
CA THR A 33 -5.84 3.36 17.83
C THR A 33 -5.85 3.29 19.36
N GLY A 34 -6.74 2.46 19.96
CA GLY A 34 -6.84 2.30 21.41
C GLY A 34 -7.39 3.53 22.16
N ALA A 35 -7.95 4.49 21.43
CA ALA A 35 -8.52 5.72 22.02
C ALA A 35 -9.96 5.54 22.52
N ALA A 36 -10.58 4.37 22.35
CA ALA A 36 -11.97 4.10 22.73
C ALA A 36 -12.26 4.33 24.21
N HIS A 37 -11.27 4.13 25.08
CA HIS A 37 -11.40 4.29 26.52
C HIS A 37 -10.79 5.62 27.05
N ASN A 38 -10.26 6.46 26.16
CA ASN A 38 -9.66 7.74 26.53
C ASN A 38 -10.37 8.89 25.80
N ARG A 39 -11.27 9.58 26.53
CA ARG A 39 -12.09 10.67 25.98
C ARG A 39 -11.26 11.79 25.36
N ASN A 40 -10.16 12.17 26.00
CA ASN A 40 -9.32 13.26 25.52
C ASN A 40 -8.61 12.89 24.21
N ARG A 41 -8.12 11.65 24.14
CA ARG A 41 -7.47 11.14 22.92
C ARG A 41 -8.46 10.96 21.78
N ALA A 42 -9.65 10.45 22.07
CA ALA A 42 -10.73 10.32 21.07
C ALA A 42 -11.18 11.70 20.54
N ALA A 43 -11.30 12.71 21.42
CA ALA A 43 -11.61 14.07 21.01
C ALA A 43 -10.50 14.67 20.14
N TRP A 44 -9.25 14.48 20.53
CA TRP A 44 -8.09 14.93 19.76
C TRP A 44 -8.03 14.31 18.35
N ILE A 45 -8.26 12.99 18.22
CA ILE A 45 -8.31 12.32 16.93
C ILE A 45 -9.45 12.87 16.07
N ARG A 46 -10.63 13.08 16.66
CA ARG A 46 -11.76 13.67 15.96
C ARG A 46 -11.44 15.08 15.46
N ASP A 47 -10.89 15.92 16.32
CA ASP A 47 -10.53 17.30 15.96
C ASP A 47 -9.44 17.33 14.86
N LEU A 48 -8.49 16.39 14.90
CA LEU A 48 -7.44 16.25 13.89
C LEU A 48 -8.00 15.96 12.49
N TYR A 49 -9.04 15.15 12.40
CA TYR A 49 -9.61 14.72 11.10
C TYR A 49 -10.82 15.53 10.64
N CYS A 50 -11.54 16.17 11.54
CA CYS A 50 -12.78 16.89 11.24
C CYS A 50 -12.61 18.42 11.26
N ASN A 51 -11.40 18.92 11.41
CA ASN A 51 -11.13 20.36 11.42
C ASN A 51 -10.90 20.86 9.98
N GLU A 52 -11.61 21.93 9.57
CA GLU A 52 -11.46 22.59 8.26
C GLU A 52 -10.01 22.99 7.94
N ASN A 53 -9.23 23.35 8.96
CA ASN A 53 -7.81 23.68 8.79
C ASN A 53 -6.97 22.48 8.34
N THR A 54 -7.36 21.26 8.70
CA THR A 54 -6.68 20.04 8.30
C THR A 54 -6.96 19.70 6.83
N GLU A 55 -8.18 19.88 6.37
CA GLU A 55 -8.54 19.72 4.96
C GLU A 55 -7.77 20.70 4.09
N ASN A 56 -7.70 21.97 4.48
CA ASN A 56 -6.94 23.00 3.75
C ASN A 56 -5.43 22.69 3.75
N ALA A 57 -4.88 22.20 4.85
CA ALA A 57 -3.47 21.81 4.95
C ALA A 57 -3.14 20.59 4.06
N ILE A 58 -4.05 19.62 3.95
CA ILE A 58 -3.90 18.47 3.03
C ILE A 58 -3.92 18.96 1.57
N ILE A 59 -4.83 19.86 1.22
CA ILE A 59 -4.92 20.44 -0.13
C ILE A 59 -3.65 21.22 -0.46
N ASP A 60 -3.15 22.05 0.47
CA ASP A 60 -1.93 22.85 0.26
C ASP A 60 -0.68 21.97 0.13
N PHE A 61 -0.59 20.88 0.91
CA PHE A 61 0.50 19.91 0.81
C PHE A 61 0.47 19.15 -0.51
N THR A 62 -0.68 18.72 -0.98
CA THR A 62 -0.83 18.06 -2.28
C THR A 62 -0.49 19.00 -3.44
N ALA A 63 -0.83 20.28 -3.34
CA ALA A 63 -0.45 21.29 -4.32
C ALA A 63 1.07 21.52 -4.39
N ARG A 64 1.78 21.45 -3.25
CA ARG A 64 3.24 21.62 -3.18
C ARG A 64 4.04 20.43 -3.75
N ILE A 65 3.52 19.20 -3.63
CA ILE A 65 4.20 17.99 -4.16
C ILE A 65 4.06 17.90 -5.69
N GLY A 66 3.27 18.73 -6.29
CA GLY A 66 3.11 18.84 -7.75
C GLY A 66 1.90 18.06 -8.25
N ALA A 67 0.94 18.81 -8.76
CA ALA A 67 -0.32 18.33 -9.31
C ALA A 67 -0.18 17.39 -10.54
N ASN A 68 1.04 17.15 -11.01
CA ASN A 68 1.29 16.33 -12.21
C ASN A 68 1.47 14.84 -11.92
N ASN A 69 1.40 14.41 -10.65
CA ASN A 69 1.55 13.01 -10.30
C ASN A 69 0.19 12.47 -9.87
N GLU A 70 -0.58 11.92 -10.81
CA GLU A 70 -1.88 11.27 -10.55
C GLU A 70 -1.79 10.20 -9.44
N SER A 71 -0.61 9.63 -9.21
CA SER A 71 -0.34 8.71 -8.13
C SER A 71 -0.21 9.37 -6.75
N GLY A 72 0.18 10.64 -6.67
CA GLY A 72 0.36 11.36 -5.39
C GLY A 72 -0.98 11.78 -4.77
N THR A 73 -1.93 12.25 -5.55
CA THR A 73 -3.24 12.69 -5.05
C THR A 73 -4.05 11.54 -4.45
N GLY A 74 -3.98 10.34 -5.04
CA GLY A 74 -4.68 9.15 -4.55
C GLY A 74 -4.18 8.62 -3.19
N PHE A 75 -2.98 9.04 -2.75
CA PHE A 75 -2.45 8.65 -1.44
C PHE A 75 -3.10 9.43 -0.29
N TRP A 76 -3.37 10.71 -0.49
CA TRP A 76 -3.84 11.64 0.54
C TRP A 76 -5.36 11.67 0.69
N HIS A 77 -6.10 11.32 -0.35
CA HIS A 77 -7.56 11.32 -0.33
C HIS A 77 -8.10 9.93 0.00
N ALA A 78 -8.79 9.83 1.15
CA ALA A 78 -9.65 8.71 1.43
C ALA A 78 -10.91 8.77 0.55
N ARG A 79 -11.64 7.66 0.47
CA ARG A 79 -12.98 7.67 -0.14
C ARG A 79 -13.90 8.58 0.66
N GLU A 80 -14.92 9.13 0.01
CA GLU A 80 -15.91 9.97 0.66
C GLU A 80 -16.46 9.33 1.95
N GLY A 81 -16.47 10.09 3.04
CA GLY A 81 -16.88 9.61 4.38
C GLY A 81 -15.90 8.67 5.07
N LYS A 82 -14.68 8.49 4.53
CA LYS A 82 -13.61 7.68 5.13
C LYS A 82 -12.38 8.53 5.45
N PHE A 83 -11.73 8.18 6.54
CA PHE A 83 -10.49 8.80 7.01
C PHE A 83 -9.32 7.85 6.79
N ARG A 84 -8.24 8.37 6.26
CA ARG A 84 -7.04 7.58 6.00
C ARG A 84 -6.17 7.52 7.23
N ALA A 85 -5.70 6.32 7.54
CA ALA A 85 -4.69 6.07 8.55
C ALA A 85 -3.63 5.12 8.00
N ILE A 86 -2.40 5.29 8.44
CA ILE A 86 -1.26 4.51 8.01
C ILE A 86 -0.78 3.69 9.21
N GLU A 87 -0.92 2.39 9.13
CA GLU A 87 -0.38 1.44 10.09
C GLU A 87 1.01 1.01 9.63
N VAL A 88 2.00 1.20 10.49
CA VAL A 88 3.41 0.87 10.22
C VAL A 88 3.92 -0.02 11.34
N TRP A 89 4.51 -1.13 10.97
CA TRP A 89 5.24 -2.03 11.85
C TRP A 89 6.72 -1.91 11.53
N THR A 90 7.52 -1.64 12.55
CA THR A 90 8.97 -1.52 12.45
C THR A 90 9.65 -2.50 13.40
N LEU A 91 10.71 -3.15 12.92
CA LEU A 91 11.58 -3.97 13.76
C LEU A 91 12.62 -3.06 14.40
N GLU A 92 12.57 -2.94 15.70
CA GLU A 92 13.45 -2.03 16.46
C GLU A 92 14.28 -2.81 17.47
N CYS A 93 15.48 -2.29 17.74
CA CYS A 93 16.35 -2.83 18.76
C CYS A 93 16.12 -2.05 20.06
N HIS A 94 15.74 -2.77 21.10
CA HIS A 94 15.56 -2.20 22.43
C HIS A 94 16.60 -2.75 23.39
N GLU A 95 17.09 -1.90 24.25
CA GLU A 95 17.92 -2.30 25.37
C GLU A 95 17.04 -2.87 26.48
N ILE A 96 17.34 -4.07 26.90
CA ILE A 96 16.61 -4.78 27.95
C ILE A 96 17.56 -5.30 29.00
N ILE A 97 17.00 -5.60 30.17
CA ILE A 97 17.69 -6.26 31.26
C ILE A 97 17.07 -7.63 31.44
N LYS A 98 17.86 -8.69 31.29
CA LYS A 98 17.47 -10.02 31.68
C LYS A 98 17.71 -10.21 33.17
N CYS A 99 16.63 -10.46 33.90
CA CYS A 99 16.63 -10.60 35.33
C CYS A 99 16.42 -12.04 35.73
N HIS A 100 17.20 -12.49 36.71
CA HIS A 100 16.99 -13.77 37.35
C HIS A 100 16.79 -13.55 38.86
N ASP A 101 15.58 -13.76 39.34
CA ASP A 101 15.25 -13.74 40.74
C ASP A 101 15.44 -15.13 41.34
N SER A 102 16.53 -15.31 42.05
CA SER A 102 16.89 -16.62 42.66
C SER A 102 15.94 -16.98 43.82
N LEU A 103 15.30 -16.01 44.46
CA LEU A 103 14.37 -16.27 45.55
C LEU A 103 13.07 -16.93 45.05
N ASN A 104 12.56 -16.42 43.94
CA ASN A 104 11.30 -16.88 43.33
C ASN A 104 11.53 -17.87 42.19
N ALA A 105 12.79 -18.12 41.82
CA ALA A 105 13.20 -18.99 40.69
C ALA A 105 12.55 -18.52 39.35
N ILE A 106 12.45 -17.19 39.13
CA ILE A 106 11.80 -16.59 37.97
C ILE A 106 12.84 -15.90 37.08
N TYR A 107 12.74 -16.12 35.76
CA TYR A 107 13.43 -15.37 34.76
C TYR A 107 12.44 -14.42 34.10
N TYR A 108 12.78 -13.13 34.01
CA TYR A 108 11.97 -12.14 33.32
C TYR A 108 12.84 -11.09 32.64
N THR A 109 12.26 -10.37 31.70
CA THR A 109 12.90 -9.22 31.04
C THR A 109 12.26 -7.94 31.51
N ALA A 110 13.08 -6.91 31.73
CA ALA A 110 12.65 -5.58 32.10
C ALA A 110 13.28 -4.54 31.16
N PRO A 111 12.61 -3.41 30.90
CA PRO A 111 13.22 -2.29 30.19
C PRO A 111 14.38 -1.72 31.00
N ILE A 112 15.31 -1.05 30.31
CA ILE A 112 16.51 -0.47 30.96
C ILE A 112 16.15 0.57 32.01
N ASP A 113 15.03 1.27 31.85
CA ASP A 113 14.55 2.28 32.78
C ASP A 113 14.21 1.71 34.15
N ASP A 114 13.91 0.44 34.26
CA ASP A 114 13.59 -0.24 35.54
C ASP A 114 14.86 -0.66 36.31
N LEU A 115 16.07 -0.41 35.78
CA LEU A 115 17.33 -0.81 36.43
C LEU A 115 17.49 -0.21 37.82
N GLU A 116 17.13 1.07 37.98
CA GLU A 116 17.20 1.76 39.27
C GLU A 116 16.26 1.12 40.29
N ALA A 117 15.03 0.80 39.89
CA ALA A 117 14.04 0.16 40.74
C ALA A 117 14.49 -1.26 41.20
N ILE A 118 15.13 -2.01 40.26
CA ILE A 118 15.67 -3.33 40.56
C ILE A 118 16.86 -3.22 41.53
N ASN A 119 17.73 -2.25 41.36
CA ASN A 119 18.85 -2.00 42.27
C ASN A 119 18.35 -1.60 43.68
N ASP A 120 17.34 -0.74 43.76
CA ASP A 120 16.73 -0.36 45.07
C ASP A 120 16.11 -1.56 45.76
N GLU A 121 15.47 -2.47 45.00
CA GLU A 121 14.96 -3.71 45.55
C GLU A 121 16.08 -4.65 46.02
N ASN A 122 17.19 -4.73 45.29
CA ASN A 122 18.34 -5.50 45.67
C ASN A 122 18.96 -5.00 46.99
N ILE A 123 19.07 -3.69 47.16
CA ILE A 123 19.58 -3.10 48.43
C ILE A 123 18.67 -3.48 49.60
N LYS A 124 17.35 -3.45 49.43
CA LYS A 124 16.41 -3.89 50.48
C LYS A 124 16.54 -5.38 50.81
N ARG A 125 16.71 -6.22 49.82
CA ARG A 125 16.89 -7.67 49.94
C ARG A 125 18.19 -8.00 50.66
N GLU A 126 19.27 -7.32 50.31
CA GLU A 126 20.58 -7.49 50.94
C GLU A 126 20.54 -7.12 52.41
N GLY A 127 19.85 -6.01 52.76
CA GLY A 127 19.60 -5.62 54.16
C GLY A 127 18.81 -6.63 54.99
N ASN A 128 18.02 -7.49 54.32
CA ASN A 128 17.24 -8.57 54.93
C ASN A 128 17.95 -9.97 54.83
N GLY A 129 19.16 -10.04 54.30
CA GLY A 129 19.89 -11.27 54.10
C GLY A 129 19.30 -12.19 53.02
N VAL A 130 18.55 -11.66 52.10
CA VAL A 130 17.89 -12.38 50.98
C VAL A 130 18.73 -12.22 49.72
N ALA A 131 18.77 -13.27 48.91
CA ALA A 131 19.46 -13.22 47.62
C ALA A 131 18.87 -12.15 46.68
N GLY A 132 19.77 -11.35 46.09
CA GLY A 132 19.38 -10.33 45.14
C GLY A 132 18.97 -10.87 43.76
N ILE A 133 18.40 -9.98 42.95
CA ILE A 133 18.06 -10.25 41.54
C ILE A 133 19.34 -10.03 40.73
N SER A 134 19.79 -11.06 40.02
CA SER A 134 20.91 -10.91 39.09
C SER A 134 20.40 -10.28 37.77
N THR A 135 21.15 -9.30 37.27
CA THR A 135 20.78 -8.56 36.08
C THR A 135 21.85 -8.73 34.99
N GLN A 136 21.42 -8.89 33.76
CA GLN A 136 22.31 -8.95 32.60
C GLN A 136 21.72 -8.03 31.50
N TRP A 137 22.51 -7.08 31.03
CA TRP A 137 22.16 -6.24 29.89
C TRP A 137 22.14 -7.07 28.61
N ALA A 138 21.17 -6.81 27.75
CA ALA A 138 21.02 -7.42 26.44
C ALA A 138 20.31 -6.47 25.48
N ILE A 139 20.45 -6.73 24.18
CA ILE A 139 19.66 -6.09 23.13
C ILE A 139 18.66 -7.12 22.62
N GLU A 140 17.41 -6.72 22.51
CA GLU A 140 16.36 -7.54 21.92
C GLU A 140 15.70 -6.80 20.75
N GLN A 141 15.38 -7.54 19.68
CA GLN A 141 14.62 -7.01 18.58
C GLN A 141 13.14 -7.23 18.86
N ALA A 142 12.36 -6.15 18.76
CA ALA A 142 10.91 -6.20 18.96
C ALA A 142 10.19 -5.42 17.85
N TRP A 143 9.05 -5.96 17.44
CA TRP A 143 8.18 -5.28 16.51
C TRP A 143 7.31 -4.25 17.24
N VAL A 144 7.33 -3.01 16.73
CA VAL A 144 6.54 -1.90 17.25
C VAL A 144 5.56 -1.45 16.17
N CYS A 145 4.29 -1.34 16.55
CA CYS A 145 3.24 -0.80 15.70
C CYS A 145 3.05 0.68 15.96
N ARG A 146 3.03 1.47 14.89
CA ARG A 146 2.70 2.89 14.92
C ARG A 146 1.59 3.20 13.94
N TRP A 147 0.64 3.99 14.39
CA TRP A 147 -0.43 4.51 13.56
C TRP A 147 -0.19 5.98 13.31
N PHE A 148 -0.18 6.36 12.04
CA PHE A 148 0.01 7.75 11.62
C PHE A 148 -1.20 8.29 10.88
N SER A 149 -1.45 9.59 11.05
CA SER A 149 -2.31 10.31 10.12
C SER A 149 -1.55 10.57 8.79
N PRO A 150 -2.24 10.91 7.69
CA PRO A 150 -1.59 11.34 6.45
C PRO A 150 -0.68 12.56 6.63
N MET A 151 -0.91 13.36 7.66
CA MET A 151 -0.11 14.54 8.02
C MET A 151 1.13 14.20 8.87
N GLY A 152 1.37 12.92 9.18
CA GLY A 152 2.50 12.47 9.98
C GLY A 152 2.27 12.52 11.50
N ASN A 153 1.07 12.82 11.98
CA ASN A 153 0.79 12.80 13.42
C ASN A 153 0.70 11.35 13.92
N LEU A 154 1.35 11.07 15.03
CA LEU A 154 1.32 9.77 15.69
C LEU A 154 -0.01 9.58 16.43
N LEU A 155 -0.84 8.68 15.92
CA LEU A 155 -2.15 8.35 16.48
C LEU A 155 -2.06 7.31 17.60
N ALA A 156 -1.22 6.30 17.45
CA ALA A 156 -0.99 5.26 18.44
C ALA A 156 0.40 4.65 18.28
N GLU A 157 0.93 4.12 19.38
CA GLU A 157 2.18 3.36 19.41
C GLU A 157 2.05 2.27 20.47
N TYR A 158 2.41 1.04 20.10
CA TYR A 158 2.43 -0.09 21.03
C TYR A 158 3.35 -1.20 20.50
N PRO A 159 3.96 -1.98 21.41
CA PRO A 159 4.70 -3.17 21.02
C PRO A 159 3.76 -4.24 20.47
N SER A 160 4.29 -5.22 19.77
CA SER A 160 3.50 -6.32 19.22
C SER A 160 2.70 -7.04 20.33
N PRO A 161 1.36 -7.07 20.24
CA PRO A 161 0.52 -7.76 21.20
C PRO A 161 0.44 -9.27 20.97
N PHE A 162 1.07 -9.75 19.89
CA PHE A 162 0.96 -11.14 19.47
C PHE A 162 1.95 -12.04 20.20
N ALA A 163 1.53 -13.24 20.56
CA ALA A 163 2.39 -14.21 21.25
C ALA A 163 3.65 -14.61 20.44
N HIS A 164 3.61 -14.47 19.12
CA HIS A 164 4.77 -14.72 18.26
C HIS A 164 5.74 -13.53 18.18
N GLY A 165 5.42 -12.39 18.83
CA GLY A 165 6.29 -11.21 18.89
C GLY A 165 6.53 -10.48 17.57
N SER A 166 5.87 -10.86 16.47
CA SER A 166 6.06 -10.30 15.13
C SER A 166 4.84 -9.48 14.67
N HIS A 167 4.90 -8.97 13.45
CA HIS A 167 3.78 -8.29 12.80
C HIS A 167 2.67 -9.27 12.38
N PRO A 168 1.42 -8.81 12.17
CA PRO A 168 0.28 -9.69 11.86
C PRO A 168 0.21 -10.15 10.40
N TYR A 169 1.08 -9.66 9.53
CA TYR A 169 1.00 -9.94 8.10
C TYR A 169 1.71 -11.23 7.74
N VAL A 170 1.03 -12.07 6.96
CA VAL A 170 1.62 -13.24 6.31
C VAL A 170 1.77 -12.91 4.83
N MET A 171 3.00 -12.84 4.36
CA MET A 171 3.33 -12.41 3.00
C MET A 171 4.21 -13.45 2.32
N LYS A 172 4.02 -13.58 1.02
CA LYS A 172 4.91 -14.33 0.14
C LYS A 172 5.03 -13.58 -1.17
N PHE A 173 6.25 -13.27 -1.56
CA PHE A 173 6.55 -12.55 -2.78
C PHE A 173 7.05 -13.51 -3.83
N TYR A 174 6.44 -13.46 -5.02
CA TYR A 174 6.87 -14.27 -6.15
C TYR A 174 6.33 -13.66 -7.46
N PRO A 175 7.12 -13.62 -8.51
CA PRO A 175 8.57 -13.82 -8.50
C PRO A 175 9.31 -12.67 -7.82
N LEU A 176 10.43 -12.97 -7.17
CA LEU A 176 11.32 -11.99 -6.56
C LEU A 176 12.67 -12.08 -7.29
N THR A 177 13.09 -10.98 -7.92
CA THR A 177 14.35 -10.89 -8.66
C THR A 177 15.07 -9.63 -8.22
N ASP A 178 16.30 -9.76 -7.75
CA ASP A 178 17.15 -8.65 -7.28
C ASP A 178 16.48 -7.75 -6.22
N GLY A 179 15.64 -8.33 -5.35
CA GLY A 179 14.92 -7.59 -4.30
C GLY A 179 13.68 -6.85 -4.80
N GLU A 180 13.32 -6.97 -6.07
CA GLU A 180 12.11 -6.38 -6.64
C GLU A 180 11.04 -7.43 -6.90
N VAL A 181 9.79 -7.08 -6.60
CA VAL A 181 8.63 -7.93 -6.85
C VAL A 181 8.08 -7.61 -8.23
N HIS A 182 8.18 -8.58 -9.14
CA HIS A 182 7.60 -8.47 -10.47
C HIS A 182 6.21 -9.11 -10.51
N SER A 183 5.29 -8.45 -11.20
CA SER A 183 3.96 -9.00 -11.41
C SER A 183 4.01 -10.03 -12.56
N PHE A 184 3.32 -11.16 -12.40
CA PHE A 184 3.09 -12.10 -13.51
C PHE A 184 2.44 -11.44 -14.73
N VAL A 185 1.65 -10.39 -14.49
CA VAL A 185 1.00 -9.63 -15.56
C VAL A 185 2.03 -8.77 -16.30
N GLU A 186 3.06 -8.30 -15.62
CA GLU A 186 4.11 -7.45 -16.22
C GLU A 186 4.84 -8.14 -17.35
N ASP A 187 5.18 -9.41 -17.19
CA ASP A 187 5.83 -10.24 -18.21
C ASP A 187 4.97 -10.45 -19.46
N VAL A 188 3.65 -10.30 -19.32
CA VAL A 188 2.67 -10.53 -20.41
C VAL A 188 2.18 -9.23 -21.04
N ILE A 189 2.45 -8.06 -20.43
CA ILE A 189 1.95 -6.76 -20.92
C ILE A 189 2.40 -6.50 -22.35
N ASP A 190 3.66 -6.73 -22.68
CA ASP A 190 4.19 -6.41 -24.00
C ASP A 190 3.67 -7.37 -25.05
N GLN A 191 3.51 -8.66 -24.74
CA GLN A 191 2.84 -9.62 -25.63
C GLN A 191 1.39 -9.23 -25.86
N GLN A 192 0.67 -8.81 -24.82
CA GLN A 192 -0.72 -8.36 -24.95
C GLN A 192 -0.85 -7.10 -25.81
N LYS A 193 0.04 -6.13 -25.61
CA LYS A 193 0.11 -4.93 -26.47
C LYS A 193 0.37 -5.29 -27.93
N HIS A 194 1.28 -6.27 -28.17
CA HIS A 194 1.59 -6.74 -29.51
C HIS A 194 0.41 -7.43 -30.17
N VAL A 195 -0.28 -8.32 -29.43
CA VAL A 195 -1.49 -8.99 -29.92
C VAL A 195 -2.58 -7.97 -30.26
N ASN A 196 -2.84 -7.01 -29.38
CA ASN A 196 -3.83 -5.95 -29.63
C ASN A 196 -3.49 -5.16 -30.89
N ARG A 197 -2.21 -4.82 -31.08
CA ARG A 197 -1.73 -4.12 -32.30
C ARG A 197 -1.91 -4.97 -33.55
N LEU A 198 -1.62 -6.26 -33.49
CA LEU A 198 -1.82 -7.18 -34.62
C LEU A 198 -3.29 -7.32 -34.99
N VAL A 199 -4.18 -7.48 -34.00
CA VAL A 199 -5.63 -7.57 -34.24
C VAL A 199 -6.13 -6.30 -34.92
N THR A 200 -5.74 -5.13 -34.42
CA THR A 200 -6.12 -3.84 -35.02
C THR A 200 -5.56 -3.71 -36.45
N LEU A 201 -4.34 -4.15 -36.69
CA LEU A 201 -3.72 -4.12 -38.04
C LEU A 201 -4.44 -5.06 -38.97
N ILE A 202 -4.78 -6.28 -38.55
CA ILE A 202 -5.54 -7.25 -39.32
C ILE A 202 -6.91 -6.69 -39.71
N ASP A 203 -7.62 -6.10 -38.75
CA ASP A 203 -8.91 -5.48 -38.99
C ASP A 203 -8.81 -4.33 -40.02
N HIS A 204 -7.77 -3.51 -39.89
CA HIS A 204 -7.48 -2.44 -40.85
C HIS A 204 -7.17 -2.97 -42.24
N ILE A 205 -6.33 -4.01 -42.36
CA ILE A 205 -5.98 -4.68 -43.63
C ILE A 205 -7.23 -5.32 -44.25
N MET A 206 -8.04 -6.02 -43.46
CA MET A 206 -9.30 -6.61 -43.95
C MET A 206 -10.24 -5.52 -44.46
N GLY A 207 -10.39 -4.43 -43.76
CA GLY A 207 -11.21 -3.30 -44.22
C GLY A 207 -10.71 -2.63 -45.48
N ALA A 208 -9.38 -2.51 -45.59
CA ALA A 208 -8.74 -1.91 -46.77
C ALA A 208 -8.65 -2.86 -47.99
N SER A 209 -8.31 -4.12 -47.76
CA SER A 209 -8.14 -5.09 -48.86
C SER A 209 -9.48 -5.58 -49.45
N ALA A 210 -10.54 -5.58 -48.63
CA ALA A 210 -11.89 -5.93 -49.11
C ALA A 210 -12.43 -4.92 -50.15
N LYS A 211 -11.87 -3.74 -50.22
CA LYS A 211 -12.41 -2.63 -51.03
C LYS A 211 -11.38 -1.94 -51.93
N GLY A 212 -10.36 -2.51 -52.37
CA GLY A 212 -9.33 -1.90 -53.26
C GLY A 212 -9.60 -0.46 -53.73
N VAL A 213 -8.73 0.16 -54.44
CA VAL A 213 -8.99 1.47 -55.09
C VAL A 213 -9.66 1.23 -56.43
N LEU A 214 -10.90 1.75 -56.59
CA LEU A 214 -11.57 1.74 -57.88
C LEU A 214 -11.18 3.01 -58.65
N LEU A 215 -10.48 2.83 -59.79
CA LEU A 215 -10.23 3.90 -60.75
C LEU A 215 -11.42 3.96 -61.69
N PHE A 216 -12.13 5.08 -61.66
CA PHE A 216 -13.30 5.29 -62.52
C PHE A 216 -13.06 6.50 -63.43
N PRO A 217 -13.30 6.39 -64.74
CA PRO A 217 -13.16 7.52 -65.63
C PRO A 217 -14.24 8.58 -65.35
N ASP A 218 -13.87 9.85 -65.37
CA ASP A 218 -14.75 10.98 -65.03
C ASP A 218 -16.04 11.03 -65.84
N ASN A 219 -15.99 10.52 -67.07
CA ASN A 219 -17.14 10.46 -67.99
C ASN A 219 -17.79 9.06 -68.09
N GLY A 220 -17.46 8.14 -67.24
CA GLY A 220 -17.90 6.74 -67.27
C GLY A 220 -19.10 6.41 -66.42
N LEU A 221 -19.85 7.40 -65.94
CA LEU A 221 -21.02 7.14 -65.11
C LEU A 221 -22.13 6.50 -65.98
N PRO A 222 -22.64 5.30 -65.63
CA PRO A 222 -23.80 4.73 -66.33
C PRO A 222 -25.04 5.64 -66.19
N GLU A 223 -25.85 5.71 -67.20
CA GLU A 223 -27.11 6.48 -67.14
C GLU A 223 -28.01 6.01 -65.99
N GLY A 224 -28.41 6.96 -65.13
CA GLY A 224 -29.28 6.71 -63.99
C GLY A 224 -28.54 6.42 -62.65
N PHE A 225 -27.20 6.45 -62.64
CA PHE A 225 -26.42 6.31 -61.42
C PHE A 225 -25.74 7.61 -61.01
N THR A 226 -25.77 7.88 -59.70
CA THR A 226 -25.02 8.99 -59.08
C THR A 226 -23.69 8.49 -58.49
N TRP A 227 -22.72 9.37 -58.27
CA TRP A 227 -21.48 9.03 -57.60
C TRP A 227 -21.70 8.50 -56.19
N GLU A 228 -22.78 8.88 -55.53
CA GLU A 228 -23.16 8.37 -54.22
C GLU A 228 -23.69 6.91 -54.28
N ASP A 229 -24.42 6.58 -55.36
CA ASP A 229 -24.92 5.23 -55.58
C ASP A 229 -23.77 4.29 -55.84
N ILE A 230 -22.77 4.68 -56.65
CA ILE A 230 -21.58 3.90 -56.88
C ILE A 230 -20.76 3.69 -55.61
N LYS A 231 -20.56 4.75 -54.81
CA LYS A 231 -19.92 4.64 -53.49
C LYS A 231 -20.66 3.67 -52.56
N ARG A 232 -21.98 3.75 -52.52
CA ARG A 232 -22.82 2.86 -51.72
C ARG A 232 -22.73 1.41 -52.18
N ILE A 233 -22.84 1.18 -53.48
CA ILE A 233 -22.76 -0.18 -54.04
C ILE A 233 -21.33 -0.74 -53.86
N TRP A 234 -20.30 0.01 -54.08
CA TRP A 234 -18.92 -0.35 -53.81
C TRP A 234 -18.65 -0.62 -52.34
N GLY A 235 -19.31 0.17 -51.45
CA GLY A 235 -19.23 -0.03 -50.01
C GLY A 235 -19.97 -1.25 -49.49
N ALA A 236 -20.93 -1.79 -50.22
CA ALA A 236 -21.72 -2.94 -49.84
C ALA A 236 -20.94 -4.26 -50.07
N THR A 237 -21.23 -5.25 -49.23
CA THR A 237 -20.73 -6.63 -49.45
C THR A 237 -21.45 -7.21 -50.68
N ASN A 238 -20.71 -7.72 -51.64
CA ASN A 238 -21.23 -8.28 -52.92
C ASN A 238 -22.00 -7.25 -53.79
N GLY A 239 -21.58 -5.99 -53.76
CA GLY A 239 -22.13 -4.98 -54.68
C GLY A 239 -21.81 -5.29 -56.15
N ILE A 240 -22.84 -5.28 -57.01
CA ILE A 240 -22.72 -5.51 -58.47
C ILE A 240 -23.05 -4.17 -59.16
N ILE A 241 -22.11 -3.70 -59.99
CA ILE A 241 -22.36 -2.53 -60.85
C ILE A 241 -22.62 -3.09 -62.26
N PRO A 242 -23.86 -2.94 -62.77
CA PRO A 242 -24.17 -3.40 -64.12
C PRO A 242 -23.42 -2.50 -65.18
N TYR A 243 -22.83 -3.14 -66.14
CA TYR A 243 -22.14 -2.49 -67.25
C TYR A 243 -22.89 -2.79 -68.57
N THR A 244 -23.26 -1.81 -69.37
CA THR A 244 -23.86 -1.94 -70.71
C THR A 244 -22.84 -1.56 -71.76
#